data_f2db944fa2276c1c260a6d3cb7155f77
#
_entry.id   f2db944fa2276c1c260a6d3cb7155f77
#
_cell.length_a   1.000
_cell.length_b   1.000
_cell.length_c   1.000
_cell.angle_alpha   90.00
_cell.angle_beta   90.00
_cell.angle_gamma   90.00
#
_symmetry.space_group_name_H-M   'P 1'
#
loop_
_entity.id
_entity.type
_entity.pdbx_description
1 polymer ?
#
loop_
_entity_poly.entity_id
_entity_poly.type
_entity_poly.pdbx_seq_one_letter_code
_entity_poly.pdbx_strand_id
1 'polypeptide(L)'
;MTCIGCGNCCRERAIDIAFSDILRWNDEKRWDILNEIYYIDNYPYKGRGGFYIEKSINKKDMERPCPFLEDNKCSIHSTKPGGCKDAPHAYKEFRECPVFEKPNDDVINSTVKKQTQDIMAAKRNLNIVMGVLTEARTWQQ
;
A
#
# COMPACT_ATOMS: atom_id res chain seq x y z
N MET A 1 -19.54 -0.96 0.30
CA MET A 1 -18.84 -1.02 -1.01
C MET A 1 -17.69 -1.98 -0.95
N THR A 2 -17.58 -2.86 -1.93
CA THR A 2 -16.54 -3.90 -1.97
C THR A 2 -15.66 -3.69 -3.21
N CYS A 3 -14.34 -3.78 -3.03
CA CYS A 3 -13.40 -3.69 -4.14
C CYS A 3 -13.59 -4.88 -5.10
N ILE A 4 -13.72 -4.60 -6.39
CA ILE A 4 -13.90 -5.63 -7.42
C ILE A 4 -12.59 -6.08 -8.08
N GLY A 5 -11.45 -5.50 -7.66
CA GLY A 5 -10.15 -5.89 -8.20
C GLY A 5 -9.90 -5.47 -9.64
N CYS A 6 -10.50 -4.36 -10.09
CA CYS A 6 -10.40 -3.91 -11.48
C CYS A 6 -9.01 -3.42 -11.91
N GLY A 7 -8.11 -3.17 -10.97
CA GLY A 7 -6.75 -2.72 -11.25
C GLY A 7 -6.59 -1.24 -11.56
N ASN A 8 -7.65 -0.45 -11.60
CA ASN A 8 -7.56 0.97 -11.94
C ASN A 8 -6.70 1.75 -10.96
N CYS A 9 -6.86 1.55 -9.66
CA CYS A 9 -6.05 2.21 -8.65
C CYS A 9 -4.59 1.75 -8.67
N CYS A 10 -4.31 0.55 -9.17
CA CYS A 10 -2.95 0.05 -9.33
C CYS A 10 -2.14 0.86 -10.36
N ARG A 11 -2.80 1.55 -11.27
CA ARG A 11 -2.13 2.37 -12.27
C ARG A 11 -1.87 3.79 -11.82
N GLU A 12 -2.71 4.32 -10.94
CA GLU A 12 -2.75 5.76 -10.69
C GLU A 12 -2.40 6.19 -9.27
N ARG A 13 -2.26 5.25 -8.35
CA ARG A 13 -2.09 5.59 -6.94
C ARG A 13 -0.75 5.14 -6.37
N ALA A 14 -0.14 6.04 -5.59
CA ALA A 14 0.97 5.70 -4.70
C ALA A 14 0.42 5.01 -3.45
N ILE A 15 1.03 3.90 -3.06
CA ILE A 15 0.54 3.07 -1.97
C ILE A 15 1.50 3.13 -0.78
N ASP A 16 1.04 3.71 0.32
CA ASP A 16 1.74 3.64 1.61
C ASP A 16 1.56 2.23 2.19
N ILE A 17 2.64 1.68 2.71
CA ILE A 17 2.63 0.35 3.34
C ILE A 17 2.60 0.51 4.84
N ALA A 18 1.64 -0.15 5.49
CA ALA A 18 1.44 -0.09 6.91
C ALA A 18 2.20 -1.20 7.65
N PHE A 19 2.41 -1.01 8.95
CA PHE A 19 3.08 -2.00 9.78
C PHE A 19 2.34 -3.35 9.77
N SER A 20 1.01 -3.30 9.88
CA SER A 20 0.18 -4.52 9.83
C SER A 20 0.32 -5.28 8.52
N ASP A 21 0.52 -4.58 7.40
CA ASP A 21 0.74 -5.21 6.10
C ASP A 21 2.05 -6.03 6.12
N ILE A 22 3.12 -5.43 6.63
CA ILE A 22 4.43 -6.06 6.69
C ILE A 22 4.39 -7.30 7.58
N LEU A 23 3.77 -7.20 8.75
CA LEU A 23 3.62 -8.33 9.67
C LEU A 23 2.79 -9.45 9.05
N ARG A 24 1.71 -9.11 8.37
CA ARG A 24 0.84 -10.09 7.71
C ARG A 24 1.59 -10.85 6.61
N TRP A 25 2.29 -10.12 5.74
CA TRP A 25 3.04 -10.76 4.65
C TRP A 25 4.22 -11.58 5.16
N ASN A 26 4.85 -11.15 6.25
CA ASN A 26 5.88 -11.96 6.89
C ASN A 26 5.31 -13.27 7.43
N ASP A 27 4.14 -13.20 8.06
CA ASP A 27 3.44 -14.37 8.60
C ASP A 27 2.98 -15.31 7.48
N GLU A 28 2.52 -14.75 6.37
CA GLU A 28 2.11 -15.50 5.18
C GLU A 28 3.30 -15.98 4.33
N LYS A 29 4.52 -15.59 4.68
CA LYS A 29 5.75 -15.89 3.92
C LYS A 29 5.69 -15.39 2.48
N ARG A 30 5.08 -14.22 2.28
CA ARG A 30 4.97 -13.58 0.97
C ARG A 30 6.22 -12.75 0.71
N TRP A 31 7.33 -13.45 0.48
CA TRP A 31 8.64 -12.82 0.19
C TRP A 31 8.60 -12.03 -1.11
N ASP A 32 7.79 -12.45 -2.07
CA ASP A 32 7.58 -11.77 -3.33
C ASP A 32 7.05 -10.34 -3.13
N ILE A 33 6.10 -10.17 -2.20
CA ILE A 33 5.54 -8.84 -1.89
C ILE A 33 6.55 -8.02 -1.09
N LEU A 34 7.13 -8.62 -0.06
CA LEU A 34 8.07 -7.91 0.83
C LEU A 34 9.29 -7.39 0.07
N ASN A 35 9.73 -8.08 -0.97
CA ASN A 35 10.87 -7.64 -1.78
C ASN A 35 10.57 -6.45 -2.69
N GLU A 36 9.31 -6.08 -2.85
CA GLU A 36 8.91 -4.89 -3.62
C GLU A 36 8.77 -3.64 -2.75
N ILE A 37 9.06 -3.73 -1.45
CA ILE A 37 8.91 -2.63 -0.50
C ILE A 37 10.22 -1.89 -0.32
N TYR A 38 10.14 -0.55 -0.40
CA TYR A 38 11.29 0.35 -0.22
C TYR A 38 10.98 1.40 0.84
N TYR A 39 12.00 1.80 1.59
CA TYR A 39 11.92 2.93 2.49
C TYR A 39 12.44 4.19 1.81
N ILE A 40 11.69 5.28 1.93
CA ILE A 40 12.07 6.59 1.39
C ILE A 40 11.95 7.60 2.51
N ASP A 41 13.05 8.31 2.83
CA ASP A 41 13.07 9.27 3.94
C ASP A 41 12.14 10.44 3.74
N ASN A 42 12.03 10.94 2.52
CA ASN A 42 11.22 12.12 2.22
C ASN A 42 10.55 11.95 0.87
N TYR A 43 9.38 11.31 0.87
CA TYR A 43 8.61 11.12 -0.34
C TYR A 43 8.01 12.46 -0.79
N PRO A 44 8.30 12.92 -2.03
CA PRO A 44 7.97 14.29 -2.46
C PRO A 44 6.53 14.71 -2.33
N TYR A 45 5.59 13.77 -2.47
CA TYR A 45 4.15 14.08 -2.45
C TYR A 45 3.53 13.99 -1.07
N LYS A 46 4.20 13.32 -0.13
CA LYS A 46 3.65 13.06 1.20
C LYS A 46 4.25 13.97 2.26
N GLY A 47 5.40 14.61 1.97
CA GLY A 47 6.11 15.43 2.93
C GLY A 47 6.67 14.66 4.13
N ARG A 48 6.81 13.35 4.01
CA ARG A 48 7.30 12.47 5.07
C ARG A 48 7.92 11.20 4.52
N GLY A 49 8.75 10.54 5.31
CA GLY A 49 9.28 9.23 4.97
C GLY A 49 8.28 8.11 5.24
N GLY A 50 8.52 6.96 4.65
CA GLY A 50 7.69 5.78 4.84
C GLY A 50 8.08 4.63 3.94
N PHE A 51 7.30 3.56 4.02
CA PHE A 51 7.48 2.38 3.18
C PHE A 51 6.48 2.41 2.03
N TYR A 52 6.96 2.06 0.84
CA TYR A 52 6.18 2.13 -0.41
C TYR A 52 6.48 0.94 -1.29
N ILE A 53 5.51 0.58 -2.14
CA ILE A 53 5.75 -0.33 -3.26
C ILE A 53 6.46 0.46 -4.37
N GLU A 54 7.34 -0.19 -5.10
CA GLU A 54 8.28 0.43 -6.06
C GLU A 54 7.66 1.47 -6.97
N LYS A 55 6.43 1.28 -7.44
CA LYS A 55 5.77 2.21 -8.36
C LYS A 55 5.65 3.64 -7.82
N SER A 56 5.69 3.80 -6.49
CA SER A 56 5.50 5.10 -5.83
C SER A 56 6.79 5.77 -5.40
N ILE A 57 7.95 5.23 -5.79
CA ILE A 57 9.25 5.76 -5.37
C ILE A 57 9.57 7.08 -6.04
N ASN A 58 9.27 7.22 -7.33
CA ASN A 58 9.73 8.34 -8.16
C ASN A 58 8.56 8.96 -8.90
N LYS A 59 8.50 10.29 -8.92
CA LYS A 59 7.50 11.04 -9.65
C LYS A 59 7.42 10.64 -11.13
N LYS A 60 8.56 10.40 -11.76
CA LYS A 60 8.62 10.00 -13.16
C LYS A 60 8.03 8.61 -13.39
N ASP A 61 7.99 7.79 -12.35
CA ASP A 61 7.50 6.43 -12.40
C ASP A 61 6.05 6.30 -11.93
N MET A 62 5.37 7.42 -11.66
CA MET A 62 3.96 7.38 -11.24
C MET A 62 3.04 6.79 -12.29
N GLU A 63 3.43 6.84 -13.55
CA GLU A 63 2.69 6.20 -14.63
C GLU A 63 2.97 4.70 -14.71
N ARG A 64 4.00 4.22 -14.02
CA ARG A 64 4.32 2.80 -13.99
C ARG A 64 3.32 2.08 -13.12
N PRO A 65 2.66 1.04 -13.65
CA PRO A 65 1.68 0.31 -12.86
C PRO A 65 2.34 -0.44 -11.70
N CYS A 66 1.51 -0.82 -10.73
CA CYS A 66 1.93 -1.66 -9.61
C CYS A 66 2.53 -2.98 -10.14
N PRO A 67 3.66 -3.46 -9.55
CA PRO A 67 4.27 -4.72 -9.99
C PRO A 67 3.34 -5.93 -9.85
N PHE A 68 2.27 -5.82 -9.07
CA PHE A 68 1.30 -6.90 -8.89
C PHE A 68 0.08 -6.79 -9.78
N LEU A 69 0.07 -5.85 -10.72
CA LEU A 69 -0.99 -5.74 -11.71
C LEU A 69 -0.73 -6.74 -12.84
N GLU A 70 -1.65 -7.70 -13.00
CA GLU A 70 -1.59 -8.71 -14.06
C GLU A 70 -2.94 -8.77 -14.77
N ASP A 71 -2.93 -8.72 -16.10
CA ASP A 71 -4.15 -8.79 -16.92
C ASP A 71 -5.24 -7.83 -16.43
N ASN A 72 -4.84 -6.60 -16.08
CA ASN A 72 -5.71 -5.54 -15.56
C ASN A 72 -6.33 -5.82 -14.19
N LYS A 73 -5.79 -6.81 -13.45
CA LYS A 73 -6.29 -7.17 -12.12
C LYS A 73 -5.15 -7.24 -11.11
N CYS A 74 -5.47 -7.00 -9.85
CA CYS A 74 -4.51 -7.13 -8.75
C CYS A 74 -4.23 -8.61 -8.47
N SER A 75 -3.00 -9.06 -8.71
CA SER A 75 -2.59 -10.45 -8.48
C SER A 75 -2.53 -10.81 -6.98
N ILE A 76 -2.43 -9.80 -6.11
CA ILE A 76 -2.42 -10.00 -4.65
C ILE A 76 -3.70 -9.49 -3.98
N HIS A 77 -4.81 -9.48 -4.72
CA HIS A 77 -6.08 -8.89 -4.25
C HIS A 77 -6.53 -9.45 -2.89
N SER A 78 -6.32 -10.73 -2.63
CA SER A 78 -6.71 -11.38 -1.37
C SER A 78 -5.87 -10.91 -0.16
N THR A 79 -4.65 -10.45 -0.39
CA THR A 79 -3.74 -9.97 0.67
C THR A 79 -3.17 -8.58 0.35
N LYS A 80 -3.91 -7.79 -0.41
CA LYS A 80 -3.48 -6.45 -0.82
C LYS A 80 -3.21 -5.54 0.38
N PRO A 81 -2.39 -4.49 0.18
CA PRO A 81 -2.11 -3.51 1.26
C PRO A 81 -3.40 -2.93 1.83
N GLY A 82 -3.37 -2.62 3.13
CA GLY A 82 -4.49 -1.95 3.80
C GLY A 82 -4.86 -0.64 3.12
N GLY A 83 -3.87 0.11 2.62
CA GLY A 83 -4.11 1.33 1.86
C GLY A 83 -4.93 1.10 0.60
N CYS A 84 -4.73 -0.02 -0.09
CA CYS A 84 -5.54 -0.38 -1.27
C CYS A 84 -6.95 -0.82 -0.86
N LYS A 85 -7.05 -1.60 0.22
CA LYS A 85 -8.33 -2.07 0.74
C LYS A 85 -9.21 -0.92 1.23
N ASP A 86 -8.62 0.02 1.94
CA ASP A 86 -9.34 1.11 2.59
C ASP A 86 -9.51 2.36 1.70
N ALA A 87 -8.83 2.42 0.55
CA ALA A 87 -8.86 3.59 -0.32
C ALA A 87 -10.28 4.10 -0.61
N PRO A 88 -11.24 3.23 -0.96
CA PRO A 88 -12.61 3.69 -1.23
C PRO A 88 -13.30 4.36 -0.04
N HIS A 89 -12.85 4.08 1.18
CA HIS A 89 -13.44 4.64 2.41
C HIS A 89 -12.70 5.88 2.92
N ALA A 90 -11.55 6.23 2.30
CA ALA A 90 -10.69 7.30 2.75
C ALA A 90 -10.85 8.60 1.95
N TYR A 91 -11.69 8.61 0.92
CA TYR A 91 -11.79 9.73 -0.03
C TYR A 91 -13.22 10.19 -0.22
N LYS A 92 -13.36 11.50 -0.47
CA LYS A 92 -14.64 12.10 -0.87
C LYS A 92 -14.93 11.83 -2.34
N GLU A 93 -13.89 11.70 -3.16
CA GLU A 93 -13.97 11.35 -4.58
C GLU A 93 -12.90 10.30 -4.89
N PHE A 94 -13.29 9.30 -5.64
CA PHE A 94 -12.36 8.25 -6.06
C PHE A 94 -12.73 7.79 -7.46
N ARG A 95 -12.30 8.60 -8.44
CA ARG A 95 -12.68 8.41 -9.86
C ARG A 95 -12.17 7.11 -10.46
N GLU A 96 -11.06 6.58 -9.96
CA GLU A 96 -10.45 5.35 -10.45
C GLU A 96 -11.29 4.10 -10.13
N CYS A 97 -12.21 4.22 -9.17
CA CYS A 97 -13.01 3.08 -8.73
C CYS A 97 -14.42 3.13 -9.36
N PRO A 98 -14.75 2.18 -10.26
CA PRO A 98 -16.05 2.19 -10.95
C PRO A 98 -17.23 1.87 -10.02
N VAL A 99 -16.96 1.33 -8.84
CA VAL A 99 -17.98 0.98 -7.85
C VAL A 99 -17.97 1.90 -6.64
N PHE A 100 -17.35 3.07 -6.78
CA PHE A 100 -17.21 4.00 -5.66
C PHE A 100 -18.56 4.54 -5.20
N GLU A 101 -18.78 4.44 -3.89
CA GLU A 101 -19.88 5.09 -3.20
C GLU A 101 -19.28 5.98 -2.12
N LYS A 102 -19.59 7.28 -2.13
CA LYS A 102 -19.01 8.22 -1.18
C LYS A 102 -19.39 7.83 0.25
N PRO A 103 -18.42 7.54 1.13
CA PRO A 103 -18.70 7.28 2.55
C PRO A 103 -19.06 8.58 3.26
N ASN A 104 -19.65 8.49 4.46
CA ASN A 104 -19.89 9.68 5.27
C ASN A 104 -18.56 10.19 5.87
N ASP A 105 -18.58 11.44 6.36
CA ASP A 105 -17.37 12.09 6.87
C ASP A 105 -16.76 11.35 8.06
N ASP A 106 -17.57 10.74 8.91
CA ASP A 106 -17.06 9.97 10.07
C ASP A 106 -16.29 8.74 9.62
N VAL A 107 -16.76 8.05 8.58
CA VAL A 107 -16.05 6.90 8.00
C VAL A 107 -14.74 7.35 7.37
N ILE A 108 -14.75 8.44 6.61
CA ILE A 108 -13.54 8.98 6.00
C ILE A 108 -12.50 9.30 7.09
N ASN A 109 -12.90 10.06 8.10
CA ASN A 109 -12.01 10.50 9.16
C ASN A 109 -11.44 9.32 9.97
N SER A 110 -12.26 8.35 10.33
CA SER A 110 -11.80 7.18 11.08
C SER A 110 -10.88 6.29 10.24
N THR A 111 -11.16 6.14 8.96
CA THR A 111 -10.32 5.35 8.04
C THR A 111 -8.94 6.00 7.87
N VAL A 112 -8.91 7.31 7.61
CA VAL A 112 -7.66 8.06 7.46
C VAL A 112 -6.83 8.01 8.75
N LYS A 113 -7.48 8.18 9.90
CA LYS A 113 -6.80 8.11 11.21
C LYS A 113 -6.17 6.75 11.43
N LYS A 114 -6.92 5.67 11.19
CA LYS A 114 -6.43 4.29 11.33
C LYS A 114 -5.24 4.02 10.42
N GLN A 115 -5.35 4.40 9.14
CA GLN A 115 -4.27 4.22 8.17
C GLN A 115 -3.02 4.97 8.59
N THR A 116 -3.17 6.25 8.99
CA THR A 116 -2.04 7.07 9.40
C THR A 116 -1.33 6.47 10.60
N GLN A 117 -2.07 6.01 11.60
CA GLN A 117 -1.49 5.37 12.79
C GLN A 117 -0.71 4.11 12.43
N ASP A 118 -1.25 3.29 11.53
CA ASP A 118 -0.60 2.05 11.12
C ASP A 118 0.64 2.30 10.26
N ILE A 119 0.59 3.27 9.36
CA ILE A 119 1.75 3.69 8.58
C ILE A 119 2.86 4.22 9.49
N MET A 120 2.50 5.06 10.46
CA MET A 120 3.47 5.59 11.41
C MET A 120 4.03 4.51 12.35
N ALA A 121 3.26 3.46 12.62
CA ALA A 121 3.74 2.32 13.39
C ALA A 121 4.92 1.62 12.71
N ALA A 122 4.92 1.52 11.38
CA ALA A 122 6.04 0.97 10.64
C ALA A 122 7.33 1.79 10.87
N LYS A 123 7.21 3.11 10.90
CA LYS A 123 8.36 3.99 11.18
C LYS A 123 8.87 3.83 12.63
N ARG A 124 7.95 3.74 13.59
CA ARG A 124 8.32 3.56 15.00
C ARG A 124 8.97 2.20 15.25
N ASN A 125 8.68 1.20 14.43
CA ASN A 125 9.21 -0.15 14.54
C ASN A 125 10.20 -0.47 13.41
N LEU A 126 10.99 0.53 13.02
CA LEU A 126 11.91 0.44 11.88
C LEU A 126 12.82 -0.77 11.95
N ASN A 127 13.38 -1.07 13.13
CA ASN A 127 14.29 -2.21 13.28
C ASN A 127 13.60 -3.55 12.97
N ILE A 128 12.35 -3.70 13.41
CA ILE A 128 11.55 -4.90 13.14
C ILE A 128 11.29 -5.02 11.65
N VAL A 129 10.83 -3.93 11.02
CA VAL A 129 10.52 -3.90 9.59
C VAL A 129 11.75 -4.21 8.76
N MET A 130 12.88 -3.57 9.06
CA MET A 130 14.11 -3.81 8.30
C MET A 130 14.60 -5.25 8.46
N GLY A 131 14.41 -5.85 9.62
CA GLY A 131 14.72 -7.27 9.84
C GLY A 131 13.86 -8.17 8.95
N VAL A 132 12.56 -7.91 8.88
CA VAL A 132 11.63 -8.66 8.01
C VAL A 132 12.03 -8.52 6.54
N LEU A 133 12.31 -7.31 6.07
CA LEU A 133 12.66 -7.07 4.68
C LEU A 133 14.00 -7.70 4.31
N THR A 134 14.97 -7.68 5.21
CA THR A 134 16.28 -8.32 5.00
C THR A 134 16.12 -9.83 4.88
N GLU A 135 15.34 -10.44 5.77
CA GLU A 135 15.06 -11.88 5.71
C GLU A 135 14.36 -12.25 4.40
N ALA A 136 13.38 -11.47 3.98
CA ALA A 136 12.66 -11.71 2.72
C ALA A 136 13.61 -11.75 1.52
N ARG A 137 14.60 -10.84 1.46
CA ARG A 137 15.59 -10.83 0.38
C ARG A 137 16.46 -12.08 0.39
N THR A 138 16.79 -12.59 1.57
CA THR A 138 17.56 -13.82 1.72
C THR A 138 16.83 -15.02 1.14
N TRP A 139 15.53 -15.13 1.39
CA TRP A 139 14.71 -16.25 0.92
C TRP A 139 14.43 -16.22 -0.58
N GLN A 140 14.56 -15.07 -1.23
CA GLN A 140 14.34 -14.96 -2.68
C GLN A 140 15.57 -15.27 -3.53
N GLN A 141 16.69 -15.45 -2.92
CA GLN A 141 17.90 -15.89 -3.63
C GLN A 141 17.88 -17.42 -3.85
#